data_2e306ca4ad4ddf322701eb82c51adfcb
#
_entry.id   2e306ca4ad4ddf322701eb82c51adfcb
#
_cell.length_a   1.000
_cell.length_b   1.000
_cell.length_c   1.000
_cell.angle_alpha   90.00
_cell.angle_beta   90.00
_cell.angle_gamma   90.00
#
_symmetry.space_group_name_H-M   'P 1'
#
loop_
_entity.id
_entity.type
_entity.pdbx_description
1 polymer ?
#
loop_
_entity_poly.entity_id
_entity_poly.type
_entity_poly.pdbx_seq_one_letter_code
_entity_poly.pdbx_strand_id
1 'polypeptide(L)'
;MKISSICFTFLCLLLSACKVNPYATTNKAYKDSVRHFARILRETPLATGADSVPAAPYWVGTTNFNLRKPNFVIIHHTAQNSCPQTLQTFTLVRTQVSAHYVICRDGTVHHMLNDYLRAWQAGASRWGNVTDVNSISIGIELDNNGFEPFTDPQINSLLHLLTKLKTSYNIPAANFIGHGDIAPTRKNDPSSLFPWKQLADKGFGLWYKDTTGINVPDDFSPLTALRLIGYDIRDSSAAAMAFKRHFEQDTLRSWGEPEKKILYTLYRQY
;
A
#
# COMPACT_ATOMS: atom_id res chain seq x y z
N MET A 1 72.13 -21.67 -35.54
CA MET A 1 71.53 -21.09 -34.33
C MET A 1 69.98 -20.91 -34.63
N LYS A 2 69.17 -21.78 -34.02
CA LYS A 2 67.72 -21.70 -34.14
C LYS A 2 67.14 -21.07 -32.84
N ILE A 3 66.56 -19.91 -32.96
CA ILE A 3 65.87 -19.23 -31.86
C ILE A 3 64.43 -19.73 -31.82
N SER A 4 64.07 -20.49 -30.80
CA SER A 4 62.66 -20.92 -30.56
C SER A 4 61.90 -19.79 -29.88
N SER A 5 60.87 -19.28 -30.57
CA SER A 5 59.86 -18.37 -29.98
C SER A 5 58.85 -19.15 -29.16
N ILE A 6 58.87 -18.96 -27.84
CA ILE A 6 57.84 -19.47 -26.92
C ILE A 6 56.68 -18.46 -26.90
N CYS A 7 55.56 -18.86 -27.49
CA CYS A 7 54.33 -18.10 -27.43
C CYS A 7 53.62 -18.39 -26.09
N PHE A 8 53.61 -17.42 -25.19
CA PHE A 8 52.87 -17.49 -23.91
C PHE A 8 51.44 -17.10 -24.15
N THR A 9 50.54 -18.08 -24.27
CA THR A 9 49.11 -17.85 -24.38
C THR A 9 48.55 -17.57 -23.00
N PHE A 10 48.24 -16.30 -22.71
CA PHE A 10 47.55 -15.87 -21.49
C PHE A 10 46.06 -16.24 -21.65
N LEU A 11 45.63 -17.34 -21.02
CA LEU A 11 44.24 -17.73 -20.91
C LEU A 11 43.56 -16.87 -19.82
N CYS A 12 42.92 -15.78 -20.21
CA CYS A 12 42.05 -14.99 -19.33
C CYS A 12 40.82 -15.82 -18.96
N LEU A 13 40.83 -16.48 -17.83
CA LEU A 13 39.62 -17.01 -17.18
C LEU A 13 38.75 -15.85 -16.74
N LEU A 14 37.76 -15.50 -17.56
CA LEU A 14 36.65 -14.66 -17.17
C LEU A 14 35.82 -15.44 -16.14
N LEU A 15 36.13 -15.26 -14.86
CA LEU A 15 35.26 -15.63 -13.75
C LEU A 15 34.02 -14.73 -13.79
N SER A 16 33.01 -15.13 -14.56
CA SER A 16 31.67 -14.59 -14.41
C SER A 16 31.15 -14.93 -13.02
N ALA A 17 31.41 -14.05 -12.07
CA ALA A 17 30.81 -14.17 -10.74
C ALA A 17 29.25 -14.08 -10.92
N CYS A 18 28.59 -15.21 -10.98
CA CYS A 18 27.15 -15.28 -10.88
C CYS A 18 26.74 -14.57 -9.58
N LYS A 19 26.13 -13.38 -9.70
CA LYS A 19 25.55 -12.69 -8.54
C LYS A 19 24.49 -13.61 -7.95
N VAL A 20 24.81 -14.26 -6.84
CA VAL A 20 23.85 -15.08 -6.10
C VAL A 20 22.70 -14.17 -5.63
N ASN A 21 21.49 -14.53 -5.99
CA ASN A 21 20.32 -13.79 -5.53
C ASN A 21 20.15 -13.96 -4.00
N PRO A 22 20.34 -12.90 -3.19
CA PRO A 22 20.26 -13.00 -1.73
C PRO A 22 18.88 -13.42 -1.22
N TYR A 23 17.86 -13.31 -2.05
CA TYR A 23 16.48 -13.67 -1.72
C TYR A 23 16.05 -15.04 -2.30
N ALA A 24 16.95 -15.87 -2.75
CA ALA A 24 16.64 -17.17 -3.38
C ALA A 24 15.79 -18.07 -2.47
N THR A 25 16.15 -18.16 -1.19
CA THR A 25 15.41 -18.93 -0.18
C THR A 25 14.00 -18.40 0.04
N THR A 26 13.85 -17.10 0.19
CA THR A 26 12.53 -16.43 0.38
C THR A 26 11.66 -16.57 -0.86
N ASN A 27 12.26 -16.42 -2.05
CA ASN A 27 11.54 -16.60 -3.31
C ASN A 27 11.05 -18.04 -3.50
N LYS A 28 11.82 -19.04 -3.01
CA LYS A 28 11.37 -20.44 -2.99
C LYS A 28 10.18 -20.61 -2.05
N ALA A 29 10.27 -20.11 -0.82
CA ALA A 29 9.17 -20.17 0.15
C ALA A 29 7.89 -19.51 -0.37
N TYR A 30 8.01 -18.34 -1.02
CA TYR A 30 6.88 -17.68 -1.70
C TYR A 30 6.23 -18.59 -2.74
N LYS A 31 7.01 -19.19 -3.63
CA LYS A 31 6.49 -20.09 -4.68
C LYS A 31 5.82 -21.32 -4.09
N ASP A 32 6.36 -21.88 -3.02
CA ASP A 32 5.79 -23.06 -2.35
C ASP A 32 4.46 -22.70 -1.68
N SER A 33 4.34 -21.50 -1.05
CA SER A 33 3.09 -20.99 -0.50
C SER A 33 2.03 -20.79 -1.59
N VAL A 34 2.41 -20.18 -2.72
CA VAL A 34 1.48 -19.99 -3.86
C VAL A 34 0.98 -21.34 -4.41
N ARG A 35 1.86 -22.35 -4.53
CA ARG A 35 1.45 -23.70 -4.95
C ARG A 35 0.49 -24.34 -3.95
N HIS A 36 0.72 -24.13 -2.65
CA HIS A 36 -0.18 -24.61 -1.60
C HIS A 36 -1.56 -23.96 -1.72
N PHE A 37 -1.65 -22.64 -1.87
CA PHE A 37 -2.92 -21.94 -2.08
C PHE A 37 -3.62 -22.40 -3.37
N ALA A 38 -2.88 -22.55 -4.47
CA ALA A 38 -3.43 -23.05 -5.73
C ALA A 38 -4.02 -24.47 -5.59
N ARG A 39 -3.44 -25.32 -4.73
CA ARG A 39 -4.00 -26.63 -4.41
C ARG A 39 -5.32 -26.50 -3.66
N ILE A 40 -5.38 -25.66 -2.61
CA ILE A 40 -6.63 -25.43 -1.85
C ILE A 40 -7.73 -24.91 -2.76
N LEU A 41 -7.42 -24.01 -3.68
CA LEU A 41 -8.40 -23.45 -4.63
C LEU A 41 -8.94 -24.48 -5.63
N ARG A 42 -8.26 -25.62 -5.81
CA ARG A 42 -8.72 -26.72 -6.68
C ARG A 42 -9.60 -27.74 -5.95
N GLU A 43 -9.58 -27.70 -4.62
CA GLU A 43 -10.45 -28.58 -3.83
C GLU A 43 -11.91 -28.12 -4.03
N THR A 44 -12.81 -29.10 -4.20
CA THR A 44 -14.24 -28.77 -4.21
C THR A 44 -14.65 -28.24 -2.85
N PRO A 45 -15.50 -27.20 -2.79
CA PRO A 45 -16.03 -26.73 -1.53
C PRO A 45 -16.64 -27.91 -0.75
N LEU A 46 -16.28 -28.03 0.53
CA LEU A 46 -16.79 -29.10 1.38
C LEU A 46 -18.31 -29.04 1.39
N ALA A 47 -18.95 -30.20 1.12
CA ALA A 47 -20.31 -30.38 1.53
C ALA A 47 -20.34 -30.26 3.06
N THR A 48 -21.06 -29.26 3.56
CA THR A 48 -21.20 -29.03 4.99
C THR A 48 -22.00 -30.16 5.61
N GLY A 49 -21.31 -31.26 5.92
CA GLY A 49 -21.95 -32.48 6.48
C GLY A 49 -21.73 -32.59 7.97
N ALA A 50 -21.16 -31.64 8.68
CA ALA A 50 -20.86 -31.83 10.08
C ALA A 50 -21.99 -31.34 10.95
N ASP A 51 -22.67 -30.38 10.96
CA ASP A 51 -23.56 -29.92 12.04
C ASP A 51 -24.96 -29.55 11.53
N SER A 52 -25.83 -30.54 11.36
CA SER A 52 -27.28 -30.35 11.15
C SER A 52 -27.73 -29.64 9.85
N VAL A 53 -26.82 -29.27 8.94
CA VAL A 53 -27.20 -28.76 7.62
C VAL A 53 -27.22 -29.91 6.61
N PRO A 54 -28.37 -30.21 5.97
CA PRO A 54 -28.45 -31.27 4.97
C PRO A 54 -27.49 -31.00 3.82
N ALA A 55 -26.58 -31.94 3.54
CA ALA A 55 -25.70 -31.87 2.39
C ALA A 55 -26.47 -32.23 1.10
N ALA A 56 -26.17 -31.48 0.03
CA ALA A 56 -26.68 -31.87 -1.28
C ALA A 56 -26.06 -33.23 -1.73
N PRO A 57 -26.80 -34.05 -2.51
CA PRO A 57 -26.31 -35.36 -2.93
C PRO A 57 -25.11 -35.29 -3.88
N TYR A 58 -24.85 -34.11 -4.48
CA TYR A 58 -23.71 -33.86 -5.35
C TYR A 58 -23.34 -32.40 -5.32
N TRP A 59 -22.06 -32.10 -5.60
CA TRP A 59 -21.58 -30.75 -5.74
C TRP A 59 -21.96 -30.15 -7.10
N VAL A 60 -22.34 -28.85 -7.11
CA VAL A 60 -22.63 -28.09 -8.33
C VAL A 60 -21.74 -26.87 -8.35
N GLY A 61 -20.79 -26.83 -9.30
CA GLY A 61 -19.91 -25.69 -9.51
C GLY A 61 -20.54 -24.60 -10.39
N THR A 62 -20.43 -23.34 -9.99
CA THR A 62 -20.75 -22.22 -10.88
C THR A 62 -19.61 -21.95 -11.86
N THR A 63 -19.94 -21.38 -13.02
CA THR A 63 -18.96 -20.91 -14.03
C THR A 63 -18.74 -19.39 -13.96
N ASN A 64 -19.52 -18.67 -13.13
CA ASN A 64 -19.54 -17.20 -13.05
C ASN A 64 -18.76 -16.72 -11.82
N PHE A 65 -17.43 -16.73 -11.91
CA PHE A 65 -16.56 -16.24 -10.85
C PHE A 65 -15.23 -15.72 -11.42
N ASN A 66 -14.52 -14.92 -10.62
CA ASN A 66 -13.14 -14.51 -10.87
C ASN A 66 -12.43 -14.27 -9.52
N LEU A 67 -11.16 -13.85 -9.58
CA LEU A 67 -10.40 -13.46 -8.39
C LEU A 67 -10.92 -12.13 -7.82
N ARG A 68 -10.80 -11.96 -6.50
CA ARG A 68 -11.08 -10.67 -5.86
C ARG A 68 -10.14 -9.61 -6.39
N LYS A 69 -10.67 -8.40 -6.59
CA LYS A 69 -9.86 -7.24 -6.98
C LYS A 69 -9.62 -6.33 -5.78
N PRO A 70 -8.39 -5.83 -5.60
CA PRO A 70 -8.16 -4.75 -4.63
C PRO A 70 -8.94 -3.50 -5.06
N ASN A 71 -9.48 -2.80 -4.07
CA ASN A 71 -10.27 -1.58 -4.30
C ASN A 71 -9.66 -0.35 -3.63
N PHE A 72 -8.61 -0.53 -2.83
CA PHE A 72 -7.85 0.53 -2.17
C PHE A 72 -6.37 0.41 -2.44
N VAL A 73 -5.68 1.53 -2.40
CA VAL A 73 -4.22 1.61 -2.28
C VAL A 73 -3.90 2.33 -0.98
N ILE A 74 -3.09 1.67 -0.14
CA ILE A 74 -2.58 2.26 1.10
C ILE A 74 -1.12 2.62 0.88
N ILE A 75 -0.81 3.90 1.06
CA ILE A 75 0.53 4.43 0.90
C ILE A 75 1.18 4.55 2.28
N HIS A 76 2.44 4.10 2.34
CA HIS A 76 3.26 4.09 3.55
C HIS A 76 4.58 4.81 3.32
N HIS A 77 5.26 5.14 4.40
CA HIS A 77 6.71 5.25 4.41
C HIS A 77 7.29 4.23 5.38
N THR A 78 8.47 3.71 5.04
CA THR A 78 9.05 2.55 5.73
C THR A 78 9.53 2.84 7.15
N ALA A 79 9.78 4.11 7.50
CA ALA A 79 10.46 4.52 8.73
C ALA A 79 11.81 3.79 8.93
N GLN A 80 12.48 3.45 7.83
CA GLN A 80 13.78 2.76 7.82
C GLN A 80 14.84 3.59 7.10
N ASN A 81 16.11 3.20 7.26
CA ASN A 81 17.23 3.97 6.77
C ASN A 81 17.63 3.63 5.33
N SER A 82 17.16 2.49 4.80
CA SER A 82 17.50 2.08 3.43
C SER A 82 16.53 1.04 2.86
N CYS A 83 16.43 1.04 1.54
CA CYS A 83 15.62 0.09 0.79
C CYS A 83 16.04 -1.38 1.04
N PRO A 84 17.34 -1.76 1.05
CA PRO A 84 17.75 -3.13 1.41
C PRO A 84 17.28 -3.55 2.80
N GLN A 85 17.29 -2.65 3.79
CA GLN A 85 16.78 -2.93 5.13
C GLN A 85 15.28 -3.24 5.09
N THR A 86 14.50 -2.48 4.33
CA THR A 86 13.06 -2.70 4.15
C THR A 86 12.78 -4.05 3.50
N LEU A 87 13.48 -4.35 2.39
CA LEU A 87 13.33 -5.63 1.69
C LEU A 87 13.66 -6.81 2.62
N GLN A 88 14.73 -6.69 3.42
CA GLN A 88 15.07 -7.70 4.41
C GLN A 88 13.96 -7.85 5.47
N THR A 89 13.46 -6.75 6.02
CA THR A 89 12.38 -6.74 7.02
C THR A 89 11.18 -7.53 6.53
N PHE A 90 10.76 -7.33 5.27
CA PHE A 90 9.58 -7.98 4.70
C PHE A 90 9.80 -9.45 4.29
N THR A 91 11.03 -9.94 4.37
CA THR A 91 11.35 -11.36 4.14
C THR A 91 11.50 -12.18 5.43
N LEU A 92 11.49 -11.53 6.59
CA LEU A 92 11.63 -12.18 7.88
C LEU A 92 10.28 -12.57 8.48
N VAL A 93 10.04 -13.86 8.72
CA VAL A 93 8.79 -14.36 9.31
C VAL A 93 8.46 -13.68 10.65
N ARG A 94 9.47 -13.41 11.48
CA ARG A 94 9.30 -12.80 12.82
C ARG A 94 8.70 -11.40 12.80
N THR A 95 8.82 -10.65 11.69
CA THR A 95 8.35 -9.26 11.61
C THR A 95 6.84 -9.18 11.42
N GLN A 96 6.22 -10.22 10.91
CA GLN A 96 4.77 -10.30 10.67
C GLN A 96 4.22 -9.14 9.83
N VAL A 97 5.05 -8.58 8.94
CA VAL A 97 4.68 -7.48 8.04
C VAL A 97 5.08 -7.80 6.60
N SER A 98 4.31 -7.30 5.65
CA SER A 98 4.59 -7.38 4.22
C SER A 98 3.84 -6.29 3.46
N ALA A 99 4.35 -5.92 2.27
CA ALA A 99 3.66 -5.05 1.32
C ALA A 99 3.64 -5.69 -0.07
N HIS A 100 2.80 -5.17 -0.96
CA HIS A 100 2.80 -5.60 -2.36
C HIS A 100 3.98 -5.00 -3.10
N TYR A 101 4.29 -3.73 -2.82
CA TYR A 101 5.36 -2.99 -3.48
C TYR A 101 6.22 -2.25 -2.48
N VAL A 102 7.51 -2.16 -2.80
CA VAL A 102 8.47 -1.25 -2.16
C VAL A 102 9.10 -0.39 -3.25
N ILE A 103 9.11 0.93 -3.07
CA ILE A 103 9.74 1.88 -3.98
C ILE A 103 10.93 2.51 -3.26
N CYS A 104 12.14 2.25 -3.76
CA CYS A 104 13.37 2.82 -3.22
C CYS A 104 13.49 4.31 -3.53
N ARG A 105 14.42 5.01 -2.87
CA ARG A 105 14.67 6.46 -3.09
C ARG A 105 15.10 6.80 -4.52
N ASP A 106 15.78 5.88 -5.20
CA ASP A 106 16.19 6.00 -6.59
C ASP A 106 15.08 5.72 -7.61
N GLY A 107 13.88 5.39 -7.12
CA GLY A 107 12.72 5.04 -7.93
C GLY A 107 12.64 3.56 -8.32
N THR A 108 13.57 2.71 -7.90
CA THR A 108 13.48 1.26 -8.15
C THR A 108 12.25 0.68 -7.48
N VAL A 109 11.42 -0.05 -8.24
CA VAL A 109 10.19 -0.68 -7.75
C VAL A 109 10.39 -2.18 -7.56
N HIS A 110 10.18 -2.66 -6.35
CA HIS A 110 10.15 -4.08 -6.02
C HIS A 110 8.69 -4.55 -5.86
N HIS A 111 8.22 -5.44 -6.74
CA HIS A 111 6.93 -6.11 -6.61
C HIS A 111 7.12 -7.39 -5.80
N MET A 112 6.80 -7.33 -4.50
CA MET A 112 7.11 -8.38 -3.53
C MET A 112 6.02 -9.43 -3.41
N LEU A 113 4.75 -9.05 -3.64
CA LEU A 113 3.59 -9.91 -3.48
C LEU A 113 2.61 -9.69 -4.63
N ASN A 114 2.05 -10.77 -5.17
CA ASN A 114 1.01 -10.69 -6.19
C ASN A 114 -0.21 -9.91 -5.66
N ASP A 115 -0.78 -9.05 -6.48
CA ASP A 115 -1.85 -8.10 -6.11
C ASP A 115 -3.15 -8.78 -5.63
N TYR A 116 -3.37 -10.04 -5.96
CA TYR A 116 -4.53 -10.82 -5.50
C TYR A 116 -4.31 -11.52 -4.15
N LEU A 117 -3.09 -11.51 -3.64
CA LEU A 117 -2.76 -12.04 -2.32
C LEU A 117 -2.91 -10.94 -1.26
N ARG A 118 -3.13 -11.34 -0.03
CA ARG A 118 -3.34 -10.44 1.10
C ARG A 118 -2.01 -10.11 1.77
N ALA A 119 -1.48 -8.91 1.60
CA ALA A 119 -0.34 -8.42 2.37
C ALA A 119 -0.73 -8.08 3.83
N TRP A 120 0.24 -8.10 4.72
CA TRP A 120 0.08 -7.73 6.14
C TRP A 120 0.67 -6.33 6.37
N GLN A 121 0.00 -5.29 5.85
CA GLN A 121 0.50 -3.92 5.85
C GLN A 121 -0.32 -2.93 6.70
N ALA A 122 -1.63 -3.15 6.83
CA ALA A 122 -2.53 -2.21 7.51
C ALA A 122 -2.61 -2.43 9.02
N GLY A 123 -2.33 -3.65 9.50
CA GLY A 123 -2.50 -4.02 10.91
C GLY A 123 -3.93 -3.81 11.39
N ALA A 124 -4.11 -3.48 12.67
CA ALA A 124 -5.39 -3.07 13.22
C ALA A 124 -5.74 -1.67 12.66
N SER A 125 -6.73 -1.61 11.80
CA SER A 125 -7.09 -0.42 11.02
C SER A 125 -8.57 -0.38 10.71
N ARG A 126 -9.06 0.80 10.31
CA ARG A 126 -10.46 1.00 9.90
C ARG A 126 -10.54 2.11 8.85
N TRP A 127 -11.39 1.91 7.85
CA TRP A 127 -11.83 2.97 6.96
C TRP A 127 -13.33 2.82 6.69
N GLY A 128 -14.10 3.79 7.12
CA GLY A 128 -15.56 3.66 7.15
C GLY A 128 -16.00 2.45 7.99
N ASN A 129 -16.66 1.51 7.36
CA ASN A 129 -17.12 0.27 8.01
C ASN A 129 -16.15 -0.92 7.81
N VAL A 130 -15.08 -0.74 7.03
CA VAL A 130 -14.11 -1.80 6.76
C VAL A 130 -13.06 -1.88 7.86
N THR A 131 -12.92 -3.04 8.50
CA THR A 131 -11.95 -3.32 9.57
C THR A 131 -10.82 -4.26 9.13
N ASP A 132 -10.97 -4.99 8.04
CA ASP A 132 -9.90 -5.78 7.41
C ASP A 132 -9.43 -5.10 6.11
N VAL A 133 -8.71 -3.99 6.26
CA VAL A 133 -8.19 -3.23 5.13
C VAL A 133 -7.15 -4.02 4.33
N ASN A 134 -6.40 -4.93 4.97
CA ASN A 134 -5.48 -5.83 4.26
C ASN A 134 -6.17 -6.64 3.15
N SER A 135 -7.42 -7.04 3.37
CA SER A 135 -8.16 -7.89 2.43
C SER A 135 -8.71 -7.17 1.21
N ILE A 136 -8.73 -5.83 1.22
CA ILE A 136 -9.31 -5.01 0.14
C ILE A 136 -8.30 -4.08 -0.53
N SER A 137 -7.04 -4.08 -0.09
CA SER A 137 -6.06 -3.07 -0.51
C SER A 137 -4.77 -3.66 -1.07
N ILE A 138 -4.06 -2.80 -1.79
CA ILE A 138 -2.64 -2.93 -2.14
C ILE A 138 -1.86 -1.98 -1.23
N GLY A 139 -0.83 -2.48 -0.53
CA GLY A 139 0.11 -1.66 0.24
C GLY A 139 1.34 -1.33 -0.59
N ILE A 140 1.72 -0.05 -0.60
CA ILE A 140 2.93 0.47 -1.26
C ILE A 140 3.78 1.18 -0.22
N GLU A 141 4.99 0.69 -0.03
CA GLU A 141 5.99 1.26 0.88
C GLU A 141 7.00 2.12 0.13
N LEU A 142 7.20 3.33 0.60
CA LEU A 142 8.22 4.24 0.09
C LEU A 142 9.40 4.25 1.05
N ASP A 143 10.60 3.94 0.56
CA ASP A 143 11.82 4.01 1.37
C ASP A 143 12.09 5.44 1.80
N ASN A 144 11.70 5.76 3.02
CA ASN A 144 11.81 7.09 3.63
C ASN A 144 11.76 6.94 5.15
N ASN A 145 12.58 7.70 5.87
CA ASN A 145 12.65 7.65 7.34
C ASN A 145 11.52 8.43 8.04
N GLY A 146 10.69 9.15 7.29
CA GLY A 146 9.57 9.95 7.79
C GLY A 146 9.92 11.42 8.10
N PHE A 147 11.19 11.80 8.03
CA PHE A 147 11.69 13.15 8.38
C PHE A 147 12.35 13.87 7.20
N GLU A 148 12.40 13.27 6.05
CA GLU A 148 13.01 13.80 4.83
C GLU A 148 11.98 13.90 3.69
N PRO A 149 12.17 14.79 2.70
CA PRO A 149 11.34 14.84 1.50
C PRO A 149 11.41 13.51 0.72
N PHE A 150 10.31 13.17 0.05
CA PHE A 150 10.29 12.08 -0.92
C PHE A 150 10.98 12.53 -2.20
N THR A 151 11.82 11.68 -2.78
CA THR A 151 12.60 12.04 -3.96
C THR A 151 11.74 12.05 -5.23
N ASP A 152 12.10 12.90 -6.21
CA ASP A 152 11.40 12.94 -7.49
C ASP A 152 11.40 11.59 -8.23
N PRO A 153 12.50 10.82 -8.31
CA PRO A 153 12.48 9.48 -8.90
C PRO A 153 11.47 8.56 -8.21
N GLN A 154 11.39 8.62 -6.87
CA GLN A 154 10.46 7.81 -6.08
C GLN A 154 9.00 8.17 -6.36
N ILE A 155 8.67 9.46 -6.37
CA ILE A 155 7.32 9.95 -6.66
C ILE A 155 6.92 9.65 -8.11
N ASN A 156 7.84 9.83 -9.07
CA ASN A 156 7.57 9.48 -10.48
C ASN A 156 7.25 7.99 -10.64
N SER A 157 8.03 7.11 -10.03
CA SER A 157 7.78 5.67 -10.03
C SER A 157 6.46 5.31 -9.36
N LEU A 158 6.12 5.98 -8.25
CA LEU A 158 4.83 5.83 -7.59
C LEU A 158 3.68 6.20 -8.54
N LEU A 159 3.71 7.35 -9.20
CA LEU A 159 2.67 7.81 -10.11
C LEU A 159 2.47 6.83 -11.29
N HIS A 160 3.54 6.29 -11.84
CA HIS A 160 3.46 5.24 -12.87
C HIS A 160 2.79 3.98 -12.35
N LEU A 161 3.17 3.52 -11.16
CA LEU A 161 2.57 2.35 -10.51
C LEU A 161 1.09 2.58 -10.22
N LEU A 162 0.73 3.74 -9.65
CA LEU A 162 -0.67 4.09 -9.34
C LEU A 162 -1.54 4.13 -10.61
N THR A 163 -1.01 4.65 -11.72
CA THR A 163 -1.71 4.64 -13.02
C THR A 163 -2.03 3.21 -13.46
N LYS A 164 -1.05 2.32 -13.39
CA LYS A 164 -1.24 0.89 -13.70
C LYS A 164 -2.31 0.25 -12.81
N LEU A 165 -2.20 0.42 -11.49
CA LEU A 165 -3.13 -0.17 -10.52
C LEU A 165 -4.54 0.37 -10.69
N LYS A 166 -4.70 1.69 -10.82
CA LYS A 166 -5.99 2.34 -11.05
C LYS A 166 -6.69 1.79 -12.29
N THR A 167 -5.97 1.68 -13.40
CA THR A 167 -6.51 1.17 -14.66
C THR A 167 -6.83 -0.33 -14.58
N SER A 168 -5.89 -1.15 -14.02
CA SER A 168 -6.06 -2.60 -13.96
C SER A 168 -7.21 -3.03 -13.05
N TYR A 169 -7.43 -2.31 -11.96
CA TYR A 169 -8.41 -2.68 -10.93
C TYR A 169 -9.61 -1.73 -10.85
N ASN A 170 -9.64 -0.68 -11.66
CA ASN A 170 -10.67 0.36 -11.65
C ASN A 170 -10.87 0.96 -10.24
N ILE A 171 -9.75 1.35 -9.60
CA ILE A 171 -9.75 1.89 -8.24
C ILE A 171 -10.24 3.35 -8.28
N PRO A 172 -11.30 3.73 -7.52
CA PRO A 172 -11.76 5.11 -7.43
C PRO A 172 -10.67 6.05 -6.90
N ALA A 173 -10.68 7.31 -7.34
CA ALA A 173 -9.72 8.31 -6.87
C ALA A 173 -9.69 8.44 -5.34
N ALA A 174 -10.84 8.44 -4.69
CA ALA A 174 -10.97 8.54 -3.23
C ALA A 174 -10.32 7.39 -2.44
N ASN A 175 -9.97 6.28 -3.11
CA ASN A 175 -9.46 5.08 -2.46
C ASN A 175 -7.92 4.98 -2.47
N PHE A 176 -7.21 6.06 -2.77
CA PHE A 176 -5.76 6.20 -2.59
C PHE A 176 -5.53 7.02 -1.32
N ILE A 177 -5.20 6.36 -0.23
CA ILE A 177 -5.12 6.94 1.12
C ILE A 177 -3.87 6.48 1.85
N GLY A 178 -3.57 7.10 2.98
CA GLY A 178 -2.39 6.78 3.80
C GLY A 178 -2.67 5.77 4.92
N HIS A 179 -1.61 5.14 5.42
CA HIS A 179 -1.72 4.28 6.60
C HIS A 179 -2.18 5.07 7.84
N GLY A 180 -1.70 6.31 7.98
CA GLY A 180 -2.14 7.21 9.05
C GLY A 180 -3.62 7.56 8.98
N ASP A 181 -4.25 7.53 7.79
CA ASP A 181 -5.69 7.79 7.64
C ASP A 181 -6.52 6.62 8.20
N ILE A 182 -6.09 5.38 7.93
CA ILE A 182 -6.82 4.16 8.35
C ILE A 182 -6.49 3.70 9.76
N ALA A 183 -5.43 4.23 10.37
CA ALA A 183 -4.99 3.87 11.72
C ALA A 183 -4.51 5.10 12.51
N PRO A 184 -5.34 6.16 12.66
CA PRO A 184 -4.91 7.48 13.11
C PRO A 184 -4.30 7.52 14.51
N THR A 185 -4.71 6.61 15.41
CA THR A 185 -4.18 6.51 16.78
C THR A 185 -2.81 5.82 16.85
N ARG A 186 -2.39 5.14 15.78
CA ARG A 186 -1.26 4.21 15.81
C ARG A 186 -0.19 4.55 14.79
N LYS A 187 -0.56 5.25 13.72
CA LYS A 187 0.27 5.46 12.53
C LYS A 187 0.30 6.91 12.09
N ASN A 188 1.45 7.29 11.56
CA ASN A 188 1.70 8.63 11.02
C ASN A 188 2.30 8.60 9.60
N ASP A 189 2.31 7.44 8.96
CA ASP A 189 2.83 7.24 7.61
C ASP A 189 1.73 7.29 6.53
N PRO A 190 2.00 7.88 5.35
CA PRO A 190 3.18 8.68 5.09
C PRO A 190 3.18 10.00 5.88
N SER A 191 4.38 10.56 6.10
CA SER A 191 4.55 11.80 6.87
C SER A 191 3.89 13.00 6.18
N SER A 192 3.80 14.14 6.89
CA SER A 192 3.30 15.41 6.33
C SER A 192 4.11 15.94 5.15
N LEU A 193 5.32 15.41 4.92
CA LEU A 193 6.15 15.76 3.76
C LEU A 193 5.73 15.02 2.48
N PHE A 194 4.77 14.09 2.56
CA PHE A 194 4.30 13.36 1.40
C PHE A 194 3.42 14.26 0.50
N PRO A 195 3.65 14.29 -0.84
CA PRO A 195 3.03 15.26 -1.72
C PRO A 195 1.62 14.85 -2.16
N TRP A 196 0.67 14.72 -1.21
CA TRP A 196 -0.72 14.31 -1.47
C TRP A 196 -1.40 15.13 -2.56
N LYS A 197 -1.20 16.47 -2.53
CA LYS A 197 -1.77 17.34 -3.58
C LYS A 197 -1.31 16.97 -4.97
N GLN A 198 -0.01 16.68 -5.15
CA GLN A 198 0.55 16.27 -6.44
C GLN A 198 -0.10 14.96 -6.95
N LEU A 199 -0.37 14.00 -6.04
CA LEU A 199 -1.05 12.77 -6.40
C LEU A 199 -2.50 13.05 -6.80
N ALA A 200 -3.21 13.86 -6.04
CA ALA A 200 -4.61 14.21 -6.31
C ALA A 200 -4.77 14.96 -7.63
N ASP A 201 -3.84 15.86 -7.99
CA ASP A 201 -3.80 16.56 -9.28
C ASP A 201 -3.63 15.56 -10.48
N LYS A 202 -3.14 14.34 -10.21
CA LYS A 202 -3.03 13.23 -11.16
C LYS A 202 -4.18 12.22 -11.04
N GLY A 203 -5.17 12.49 -10.18
CA GLY A 203 -6.34 11.66 -9.97
C GLY A 203 -6.14 10.49 -9.01
N PHE A 204 -5.16 10.58 -8.11
CA PHE A 204 -4.88 9.60 -7.04
C PHE A 204 -5.06 10.24 -5.67
N GLY A 205 -6.15 9.95 -5.01
CA GLY A 205 -6.63 10.67 -3.84
C GLY A 205 -7.57 11.81 -4.21
N LEU A 206 -8.20 12.38 -3.20
CA LEU A 206 -8.98 13.62 -3.31
C LEU A 206 -8.14 14.77 -2.75
N TRP A 207 -8.47 15.98 -3.19
CA TRP A 207 -7.93 17.22 -2.63
C TRP A 207 -9.03 18.28 -2.58
N TYR A 208 -8.91 19.19 -1.65
CA TYR A 208 -9.85 20.32 -1.55
C TYR A 208 -9.57 21.35 -2.66
N LYS A 209 -10.64 22.05 -3.04
CA LYS A 209 -10.58 23.21 -3.94
C LYS A 209 -10.30 24.47 -3.12
N ASP A 210 -10.14 25.61 -3.82
CA ASP A 210 -10.05 26.90 -3.17
C ASP A 210 -11.20 27.10 -2.16
N THR A 211 -10.84 27.43 -0.93
CA THR A 211 -11.78 27.64 0.16
C THR A 211 -12.15 29.12 0.37
N THR A 212 -11.66 30.03 -0.48
CA THR A 212 -11.99 31.44 -0.47
C THR A 212 -13.49 31.62 -0.69
N GLY A 213 -14.14 32.40 0.17
CA GLY A 213 -15.59 32.64 0.08
C GLY A 213 -16.47 31.45 0.49
N ILE A 214 -15.90 30.33 0.91
CA ILE A 214 -16.70 29.22 1.44
C ILE A 214 -17.27 29.64 2.80
N ASN A 215 -18.61 29.58 2.88
CA ASN A 215 -19.34 29.70 4.13
C ASN A 215 -19.71 28.31 4.62
N VAL A 216 -19.20 27.95 5.80
CA VAL A 216 -19.51 26.67 6.45
C VAL A 216 -20.80 26.89 7.26
N PRO A 217 -21.85 26.06 7.08
CA PRO A 217 -23.08 26.20 7.86
C PRO A 217 -22.84 26.06 9.37
N ASP A 218 -23.59 26.81 10.18
CA ASP A 218 -23.42 26.80 11.64
C ASP A 218 -23.68 25.43 12.27
N ASP A 219 -24.51 24.60 11.65
CA ASP A 219 -24.84 23.23 12.07
C ASP A 219 -23.89 22.18 11.51
N PHE A 220 -22.85 22.57 10.76
CA PHE A 220 -21.85 21.64 10.23
C PHE A 220 -21.06 20.96 11.35
N SER A 221 -21.15 19.63 11.39
CA SER A 221 -20.41 18.79 12.32
C SER A 221 -19.13 18.26 11.71
N PRO A 222 -17.94 18.74 12.11
CA PRO A 222 -16.65 18.21 11.63
C PRO A 222 -16.48 16.72 11.91
N LEU A 223 -16.92 16.24 13.07
CA LEU A 223 -16.81 14.80 13.41
C LEU A 223 -17.65 13.93 12.49
N THR A 224 -18.87 14.37 12.19
CA THR A 224 -19.73 13.66 11.23
C THR A 224 -19.10 13.64 9.85
N ALA A 225 -18.52 14.74 9.40
CA ALA A 225 -17.85 14.83 8.11
C ALA A 225 -16.61 13.92 8.04
N LEU A 226 -15.73 13.91 9.06
CA LEU A 226 -14.61 12.98 9.15
C LEU A 226 -15.07 11.52 9.06
N ARG A 227 -16.13 11.17 9.79
CA ARG A 227 -16.71 9.81 9.75
C ARG A 227 -17.25 9.45 8.36
N LEU A 228 -17.93 10.36 7.68
CA LEU A 228 -18.50 10.14 6.35
C LEU A 228 -17.40 9.96 5.29
N ILE A 229 -16.28 10.69 5.42
CA ILE A 229 -15.08 10.49 4.59
C ILE A 229 -14.49 9.09 4.81
N GLY A 230 -14.50 8.59 6.04
CA GLY A 230 -14.00 7.24 6.36
C GLY A 230 -13.18 7.14 7.63
N TYR A 231 -12.78 8.24 8.24
CA TYR A 231 -11.93 8.24 9.44
C TYR A 231 -12.59 7.54 10.63
N ASP A 232 -11.78 6.82 11.40
CA ASP A 232 -12.20 6.27 12.69
C ASP A 232 -12.21 7.39 13.74
N ILE A 233 -13.41 7.85 14.11
CA ILE A 233 -13.60 8.98 15.03
C ILE A 233 -13.72 8.56 16.51
N ARG A 234 -13.44 7.28 16.85
CA ARG A 234 -13.40 6.84 18.26
C ARG A 234 -12.38 7.63 19.08
N ASP A 235 -11.30 8.05 18.43
CA ASP A 235 -10.42 9.13 18.90
C ASP A 235 -10.48 10.28 17.89
N SER A 236 -11.29 11.27 18.21
CA SER A 236 -11.53 12.41 17.33
C SER A 236 -10.28 13.28 17.13
N SER A 237 -9.42 13.36 18.16
CA SER A 237 -8.17 14.11 18.07
C SER A 237 -7.19 13.44 17.10
N ALA A 238 -7.05 12.11 17.18
CA ALA A 238 -6.22 11.36 16.25
C ALA A 238 -6.76 11.43 14.82
N ALA A 239 -8.07 11.34 14.62
CA ALA A 239 -8.71 11.49 13.30
C ALA A 239 -8.44 12.87 12.70
N ALA A 240 -8.61 13.95 13.49
CA ALA A 240 -8.32 15.32 13.06
C ALA A 240 -6.84 15.50 12.69
N MET A 241 -5.92 14.92 13.46
CA MET A 241 -4.48 14.96 13.17
C MET A 241 -4.12 14.20 11.89
N ALA A 242 -4.73 13.04 11.64
CA ALA A 242 -4.52 12.30 10.40
C ALA A 242 -5.03 13.09 9.19
N PHE A 243 -6.22 13.69 9.31
CA PHE A 243 -6.77 14.58 8.29
C PHE A 243 -5.83 15.75 7.98
N LYS A 244 -5.35 16.46 8.99
CA LYS A 244 -4.40 17.58 8.81
C LYS A 244 -3.10 17.13 8.16
N ARG A 245 -2.54 16.00 8.58
CA ARG A 245 -1.33 15.43 7.96
C ARG A 245 -1.52 15.18 6.48
N HIS A 246 -2.67 14.67 6.08
CA HIS A 246 -2.99 14.35 4.70
C HIS A 246 -3.26 15.62 3.87
N PHE A 247 -4.19 16.47 4.31
CA PHE A 247 -4.75 17.54 3.50
C PHE A 247 -4.11 18.90 3.72
N GLU A 248 -3.40 19.11 4.83
CA GLU A 248 -2.73 20.38 5.13
C GLU A 248 -1.22 20.24 5.23
N GLN A 249 -0.70 19.00 5.20
CA GLN A 249 0.73 18.71 5.43
C GLN A 249 1.23 19.29 6.75
N ASP A 250 0.34 19.37 7.74
CA ASP A 250 0.56 19.95 9.06
C ASP A 250 0.37 18.90 10.16
N THR A 251 1.07 19.09 11.26
CA THR A 251 0.99 18.24 12.45
C THR A 251 0.61 19.03 13.71
N LEU A 252 0.30 20.31 13.58
CA LEU A 252 -0.17 21.12 14.70
C LEU A 252 -1.57 20.69 15.16
N ARG A 253 -1.80 20.69 16.46
CA ARG A 253 -3.09 20.27 17.05
C ARG A 253 -4.18 21.33 17.00
N SER A 254 -3.91 22.50 16.40
CA SER A 254 -4.91 23.54 16.22
C SER A 254 -6.00 23.06 15.24
N TRP A 255 -7.25 23.39 15.54
CA TRP A 255 -8.38 23.14 14.67
C TRP A 255 -9.25 24.39 14.69
N GLY A 256 -9.41 25.04 13.55
CA GLY A 256 -10.10 26.32 13.41
C GLY A 256 -10.97 26.40 12.16
N GLU A 257 -11.32 27.61 11.78
CA GLU A 257 -12.13 27.86 10.59
C GLU A 257 -11.48 27.44 9.26
N PRO A 258 -10.16 27.57 9.06
CA PRO A 258 -9.53 27.07 7.84
C PRO A 258 -9.73 25.58 7.65
N GLU A 259 -9.45 24.77 8.69
CA GLU A 259 -9.61 23.32 8.67
C GLU A 259 -11.06 22.88 8.43
N LYS A 260 -12.03 23.59 9.05
CA LYS A 260 -13.46 23.34 8.83
C LYS A 260 -13.84 23.58 7.37
N LYS A 261 -13.36 24.65 6.73
CA LYS A 261 -13.63 24.94 5.32
C LYS A 261 -13.05 23.87 4.40
N ILE A 262 -11.81 23.44 4.65
CA ILE A 262 -11.18 22.35 3.91
C ILE A 262 -12.01 21.07 4.06
N LEU A 263 -12.33 20.68 5.28
CA LEU A 263 -13.12 19.49 5.55
C LEU A 263 -14.52 19.58 4.92
N TYR A 264 -15.18 20.73 4.99
CA TYR A 264 -16.49 20.94 4.40
C TYR A 264 -16.46 20.77 2.87
N THR A 265 -15.43 21.29 2.18
CA THR A 265 -15.29 21.14 0.73
C THR A 265 -14.95 19.71 0.32
N LEU A 266 -14.17 18.98 1.13
CA LEU A 266 -13.84 17.58 0.89
C LEU A 266 -15.03 16.67 1.12
N TYR A 267 -15.70 16.79 2.25
CA TYR A 267 -16.85 15.96 2.60
C TYR A 267 -17.97 15.97 1.53
N ARG A 268 -18.09 17.07 0.78
CA ARG A 268 -19.06 17.20 -0.32
C ARG A 268 -18.65 16.47 -1.62
N GLN A 269 -17.45 15.90 -1.65
CA GLN A 269 -16.95 15.11 -2.79
C GLN A 269 -17.15 13.59 -2.57
N TYR A 270 -17.45 13.20 -1.32
CA TYR A 270 -17.80 11.84 -0.92
C TYR A 270 -19.31 11.64 -0.93
#